data_ee52e3109d028871387b5452f264c34c
#
_entry.id   ee52e3109d028871387b5452f264c34c
#
_cell.length_a   1.000
_cell.length_b   1.000
_cell.length_c   1.000
_cell.angle_alpha   90.00
_cell.angle_beta   90.00
_cell.angle_gamma   90.00
#
_symmetry.space_group_name_H-M   'P 1'
#
loop_
_entity.id
_entity.type
_entity.pdbx_description
1 polymer ?
#
loop_
_entity_poly.entity_id
_entity_poly.type
_entity_poly.pdbx_seq_one_letter_code
_entity_poly.pdbx_strand_id
1 'polypeptide(L)'
;MSQYSIAVLAGDGIGPEVMQEANKVLDAVEKKFNITLNRTAFPVGGYAIDTEGEALPSKTLLGCEQADAILFGSIGGPKWDTLPLEQRPERAALLTLRSHFDLFSNLRPARIYPGLEALSPLREDIAQSGVDVLVVRELTSGIYFGQPKGREGEGEEEFAFDTMRYSKREIRRIAVAAFEAAQKRRGKVTSVDKANVLLTSRLWREIAEEVAKDYPDVELEHIYIDNATMQIMKNPAQFDVMLCSNLFGDIVSDECAMMTGSMGLLPSASMNEDGFGLYEPAGGSAPDIAGQGIAN
;
A
#
# COMPACT_ATOMS: atom_id res chain seq x y z
N MET A 1 12.65 -26.39 13.26
CA MET A 1 11.73 -25.93 12.20
C MET A 1 11.05 -24.69 12.75
N SER A 2 11.22 -23.54 12.12
CA SER A 2 10.56 -22.30 12.55
C SER A 2 9.07 -22.39 12.22
N GLN A 3 8.22 -21.95 13.15
CA GLN A 3 6.77 -21.91 12.98
C GLN A 3 6.30 -20.47 13.06
N TYR A 4 5.36 -20.10 12.18
CA TYR A 4 4.76 -18.78 12.14
C TYR A 4 3.24 -18.92 12.06
N SER A 5 2.53 -18.02 12.69
CA SER A 5 1.06 -17.92 12.67
C SER A 5 0.64 -16.83 11.68
N ILE A 6 -0.21 -17.16 10.73
CA ILE A 6 -0.69 -16.23 9.72
C ILE A 6 -2.21 -16.06 9.84
N ALA A 7 -2.67 -14.85 10.09
CA ALA A 7 -4.08 -14.52 9.97
C ALA A 7 -4.44 -14.33 8.49
N VAL A 8 -5.38 -15.13 7.98
CA VAL A 8 -5.81 -15.08 6.58
C VAL A 8 -7.15 -14.40 6.48
N LEU A 9 -7.18 -13.24 5.84
CA LEU A 9 -8.35 -12.39 5.66
C LEU A 9 -8.69 -12.33 4.16
N ALA A 10 -9.46 -13.30 3.67
CA ALA A 10 -9.77 -13.39 2.24
C ALA A 10 -10.61 -12.18 1.74
N GLY A 11 -11.57 -11.73 2.55
CA GLY A 11 -12.40 -10.55 2.26
C GLY A 11 -13.42 -10.76 1.15
N ASP A 12 -13.54 -9.79 0.24
CA ASP A 12 -14.65 -9.64 -0.69
C ASP A 12 -14.25 -9.93 -2.15
N GLY A 13 -15.24 -10.09 -3.01
CA GLY A 13 -15.06 -10.20 -4.46
C GLY A 13 -14.14 -11.34 -4.87
N ILE A 14 -13.05 -11.03 -5.59
CA ILE A 14 -12.03 -12.01 -6.00
C ILE A 14 -11.08 -12.43 -4.87
N GLY A 15 -11.18 -11.81 -3.69
CA GLY A 15 -10.29 -12.09 -2.56
C GLY A 15 -10.14 -13.58 -2.23
N PRO A 16 -11.25 -14.37 -2.12
CA PRO A 16 -11.15 -15.82 -1.89
C PRO A 16 -10.40 -16.58 -3.00
N GLU A 17 -10.55 -16.18 -4.26
CA GLU A 17 -9.87 -16.81 -5.41
C GLU A 17 -8.36 -16.54 -5.38
N VAL A 18 -7.96 -15.27 -5.25
CA VAL A 18 -6.53 -14.91 -5.20
C VAL A 18 -5.85 -15.49 -3.95
N MET A 19 -6.59 -15.62 -2.85
CA MET A 19 -6.09 -16.23 -1.63
C MET A 19 -5.82 -17.74 -1.79
N GLN A 20 -6.60 -18.44 -2.60
CA GLN A 20 -6.32 -19.83 -2.94
C GLN A 20 -4.98 -19.98 -3.66
N GLU A 21 -4.69 -19.10 -4.63
CA GLU A 21 -3.42 -19.12 -5.36
C GLU A 21 -2.23 -18.73 -4.46
N ALA A 22 -2.40 -17.71 -3.60
CA ALA A 22 -1.40 -17.34 -2.61
C ALA A 22 -1.05 -18.50 -1.68
N ASN A 23 -2.04 -19.27 -1.22
CA ASN A 23 -1.81 -20.45 -0.38
C ASN A 23 -0.98 -21.54 -1.07
N LYS A 24 -1.16 -21.77 -2.37
CA LYS A 24 -0.30 -22.72 -3.14
C LYS A 24 1.16 -22.27 -3.16
N VAL A 25 1.41 -20.97 -3.27
CA VAL A 25 2.77 -20.42 -3.21
C VAL A 25 3.35 -20.60 -1.81
N LEU A 26 2.56 -20.32 -0.77
CA LEU A 26 3.01 -20.53 0.62
C LEU A 26 3.32 -22.00 0.91
N ASP A 27 2.56 -22.96 0.40
CA ASP A 27 2.86 -24.39 0.50
C ASP A 27 4.22 -24.77 -0.13
N ALA A 28 4.56 -24.13 -1.25
CA ALA A 28 5.86 -24.31 -1.89
C ALA A 28 7.00 -23.67 -1.08
N VAL A 29 6.75 -22.50 -0.49
CA VAL A 29 7.70 -21.81 0.40
C VAL A 29 7.98 -22.64 1.66
N GLU A 30 6.94 -23.19 2.31
CA GLU A 30 7.10 -24.08 3.48
C GLU A 30 8.04 -25.25 3.16
N LYS A 31 7.81 -25.90 2.03
CA LYS A 31 8.66 -27.02 1.59
C LYS A 31 10.09 -26.59 1.28
N LYS A 32 10.26 -25.48 0.58
CA LYS A 32 11.56 -24.99 0.13
C LYS A 32 12.45 -24.54 1.30
N PHE A 33 11.87 -23.87 2.28
CA PHE A 33 12.62 -23.25 3.39
C PHE A 33 12.53 -24.06 4.69
N ASN A 34 11.82 -25.19 4.70
CA ASN A 34 11.62 -26.07 5.87
C ASN A 34 11.07 -25.28 7.08
N ILE A 35 10.00 -24.51 6.84
CA ILE A 35 9.25 -23.76 7.84
C ILE A 35 7.80 -24.25 7.89
N THR A 36 7.06 -23.86 8.92
CA THR A 36 5.62 -24.15 9.04
C THR A 36 4.85 -22.84 9.16
N LEU A 37 3.83 -22.65 8.33
CA LEU A 37 2.92 -21.51 8.35
C LEU A 37 1.53 -21.95 8.83
N ASN A 38 1.22 -21.70 10.09
CA ASN A 38 -0.09 -22.01 10.68
C ASN A 38 -1.09 -20.93 10.24
N ARG A 39 -1.92 -21.23 9.24
CA ARG A 39 -2.86 -20.30 8.63
C ARG A 39 -4.23 -20.44 9.25
N THR A 40 -4.76 -19.35 9.81
CA THR A 40 -6.11 -19.31 10.38
C THR A 40 -6.94 -18.27 9.65
N ALA A 41 -8.09 -18.70 9.09
CA ALA A 41 -8.98 -17.81 8.35
C ALA A 41 -9.94 -17.07 9.29
N PHE A 42 -10.13 -15.77 9.03
CA PHE A 42 -11.07 -14.92 9.74
C PHE A 42 -11.92 -14.09 8.76
N PRO A 43 -13.19 -13.81 9.10
CA PRO A 43 -14.06 -12.95 8.29
C PRO A 43 -13.61 -11.49 8.38
N VAL A 44 -13.69 -10.76 7.25
CA VAL A 44 -13.38 -9.33 7.16
C VAL A 44 -14.18 -8.70 6.02
N GLY A 45 -14.36 -7.40 6.08
CA GLY A 45 -14.95 -6.62 4.99
C GLY A 45 -16.45 -6.75 4.87
N GLY A 46 -16.94 -6.64 3.65
CA GLY A 46 -18.37 -6.77 3.36
C GLY A 46 -18.91 -8.16 3.63
N TYR A 47 -18.10 -9.20 3.41
CA TYR A 47 -18.44 -10.56 3.82
C TYR A 47 -18.71 -10.65 5.33
N ALA A 48 -17.89 -9.99 6.14
CA ALA A 48 -18.09 -9.96 7.59
C ALA A 48 -19.32 -9.12 8.00
N ILE A 49 -19.61 -8.03 7.30
CA ILE A 49 -20.87 -7.27 7.51
C ILE A 49 -22.07 -8.18 7.28
N ASP A 50 -22.08 -8.95 6.18
CA ASP A 50 -23.19 -9.81 5.83
C ASP A 50 -23.39 -11.00 6.78
N THR A 51 -22.32 -11.53 7.35
CA THR A 51 -22.37 -12.73 8.19
C THR A 51 -22.34 -12.45 9.69
N GLU A 52 -21.77 -11.31 10.11
CA GLU A 52 -21.50 -11.00 11.52
C GLU A 52 -21.97 -9.60 11.94
N GLY A 53 -22.43 -8.78 10.97
CA GLY A 53 -22.97 -7.45 11.21
C GLY A 53 -21.95 -6.31 11.28
N GLU A 54 -20.65 -6.61 11.21
CA GLU A 54 -19.58 -5.60 11.27
C GLU A 54 -18.40 -5.98 10.35
N ALA A 55 -17.71 -4.98 9.77
CA ALA A 55 -16.64 -5.20 8.80
C ALA A 55 -15.37 -5.80 9.40
N LEU A 56 -15.12 -5.57 10.68
CA LEU A 56 -13.98 -6.11 11.43
C LEU A 56 -14.45 -6.68 12.78
N PRO A 57 -14.92 -7.93 12.80
CA PRO A 57 -15.32 -8.57 14.04
C PRO A 57 -14.20 -8.64 15.07
N SER A 58 -14.54 -8.47 16.34
CA SER A 58 -13.57 -8.51 17.45
C SER A 58 -12.71 -9.78 17.45
N LYS A 59 -13.29 -10.94 17.08
CA LYS A 59 -12.54 -12.20 16.93
C LYS A 59 -11.49 -12.15 15.82
N THR A 60 -11.76 -11.42 14.74
CA THR A 60 -10.80 -11.21 13.64
C THR A 60 -9.63 -10.36 14.11
N LEU A 61 -9.91 -9.24 14.79
CA LEU A 61 -8.86 -8.39 15.34
C LEU A 61 -7.98 -9.14 16.33
N LEU A 62 -8.58 -9.89 17.28
CA LEU A 62 -7.85 -10.74 18.22
C LEU A 62 -7.01 -11.81 17.52
N GLY A 63 -7.54 -12.41 16.45
CA GLY A 63 -6.77 -13.38 15.64
C GLY A 63 -5.57 -12.75 14.95
N CYS A 64 -5.70 -11.52 14.48
CA CYS A 64 -4.58 -10.76 13.91
C CYS A 64 -3.52 -10.40 14.96
N GLU A 65 -3.93 -10.02 16.18
CA GLU A 65 -3.03 -9.72 17.31
C GLU A 65 -2.19 -10.94 17.75
N GLN A 66 -2.71 -12.15 17.55
CA GLN A 66 -2.04 -13.41 17.90
C GLN A 66 -1.19 -13.97 16.74
N ALA A 67 -1.23 -13.36 15.58
CA ALA A 67 -0.50 -13.80 14.40
C ALA A 67 0.85 -13.08 14.27
N ASP A 68 1.78 -13.70 13.55
CA ASP A 68 3.06 -13.07 13.16
C ASP A 68 2.92 -12.16 11.94
N ALA A 69 1.87 -12.38 11.12
CA ALA A 69 1.55 -11.57 9.95
C ALA A 69 0.09 -11.74 9.52
N ILE A 70 -0.39 -10.77 8.73
CA ILE A 70 -1.71 -10.82 8.09
C ILE A 70 -1.53 -11.05 6.59
N LEU A 71 -2.20 -12.05 6.05
CA LEU A 71 -2.37 -12.25 4.62
C LEU A 71 -3.78 -11.81 4.25
N PHE A 72 -3.87 -10.74 3.45
CA PHE A 72 -5.12 -10.06 3.13
C PHE A 72 -5.44 -10.23 1.64
N GLY A 73 -6.70 -10.49 1.30
CA GLY A 73 -7.15 -10.62 -0.09
C GLY A 73 -7.58 -9.29 -0.67
N SER A 74 -8.88 -9.02 -0.64
CA SER A 74 -9.44 -7.75 -1.13
C SER A 74 -10.66 -7.35 -0.32
N ILE A 75 -11.07 -6.09 -0.41
CA ILE A 75 -12.14 -5.55 0.42
C ILE A 75 -13.01 -4.57 -0.36
N GLY A 76 -14.29 -4.50 0.03
CA GLY A 76 -15.26 -3.54 -0.49
C GLY A 76 -16.00 -4.01 -1.72
N GLY A 77 -16.93 -3.17 -2.15
CA GLY A 77 -17.75 -3.39 -3.34
C GLY A 77 -19.01 -2.55 -3.32
N PRO A 78 -19.67 -2.38 -4.49
CA PRO A 78 -20.83 -1.49 -4.66
C PRO A 78 -21.99 -1.80 -3.72
N LYS A 79 -22.10 -3.06 -3.26
CA LYS A 79 -23.15 -3.49 -2.34
C LYS A 79 -23.18 -2.67 -1.04
N TRP A 80 -22.02 -2.23 -0.55
CA TRP A 80 -21.88 -1.53 0.73
C TRP A 80 -21.67 -0.02 0.58
N ASP A 81 -21.71 0.52 -0.65
CA ASP A 81 -21.55 1.96 -0.91
C ASP A 81 -22.65 2.84 -0.31
N THR A 82 -23.82 2.25 -0.02
CA THR A 82 -24.93 2.94 0.62
C THR A 82 -24.78 3.10 2.14
N LEU A 83 -23.81 2.40 2.74
CA LEU A 83 -23.54 2.52 4.17
C LEU A 83 -22.89 3.88 4.49
N PRO A 84 -23.09 4.39 5.72
CA PRO A 84 -22.31 5.52 6.23
C PRO A 84 -20.80 5.28 6.04
N LEU A 85 -20.06 6.32 5.70
CA LEU A 85 -18.62 6.22 5.37
C LEU A 85 -17.82 5.45 6.42
N GLU A 86 -18.12 5.66 7.72
CA GLU A 86 -17.43 5.00 8.83
C GLU A 86 -17.72 3.50 8.94
N GLN A 87 -18.78 3.01 8.29
CA GLN A 87 -19.19 1.61 8.30
C GLN A 87 -18.80 0.86 7.01
N ARG A 88 -18.30 1.59 6.01
CA ARG A 88 -17.85 0.94 4.76
C ARG A 88 -16.66 0.03 5.02
N PRO A 89 -16.59 -1.11 4.31
CA PRO A 89 -15.56 -2.14 4.54
C PRO A 89 -14.13 -1.58 4.58
N GLU A 90 -13.77 -0.74 3.63
CA GLU A 90 -12.42 -0.18 3.50
C GLU A 90 -12.04 0.63 4.74
N ARG A 91 -12.97 1.47 5.23
CA ARG A 91 -12.72 2.33 6.37
C ARG A 91 -12.83 1.57 7.69
N ALA A 92 -13.89 0.79 7.85
CA ALA A 92 -14.17 0.09 9.10
C ALA A 92 -13.19 -1.07 9.37
N ALA A 93 -12.63 -1.70 8.33
CA ALA A 93 -11.70 -2.82 8.51
C ALA A 93 -10.27 -2.46 8.10
N LEU A 94 -9.98 -2.15 6.83
CA LEU A 94 -8.60 -2.01 6.36
C LEU A 94 -7.88 -0.82 7.02
N LEU A 95 -8.49 0.37 7.04
CA LEU A 95 -7.87 1.52 7.71
C LEU A 95 -7.76 1.31 9.22
N THR A 96 -8.71 0.60 9.82
CA THR A 96 -8.64 0.24 11.26
C THR A 96 -7.47 -0.70 11.53
N LEU A 97 -7.27 -1.76 10.74
CA LEU A 97 -6.12 -2.67 10.87
C LEU A 97 -4.79 -1.92 10.71
N ARG A 98 -4.67 -1.07 9.69
CA ARG A 98 -3.46 -0.26 9.46
C ARG A 98 -3.13 0.65 10.63
N SER A 99 -4.15 1.30 11.21
CA SER A 99 -3.99 2.16 12.38
C SER A 99 -3.71 1.37 13.65
N HIS A 100 -4.41 0.26 13.89
CA HIS A 100 -4.29 -0.56 15.09
C HIS A 100 -2.89 -1.17 15.25
N PHE A 101 -2.31 -1.66 14.16
CA PHE A 101 -0.97 -2.26 14.15
C PHE A 101 0.14 -1.25 13.81
N ASP A 102 -0.18 0.06 13.69
CA ASP A 102 0.74 1.12 13.25
C ASP A 102 1.55 0.75 11.99
N LEU A 103 0.86 0.24 10.98
CA LEU A 103 1.45 -0.19 9.71
C LEU A 103 1.78 1.03 8.83
N PHE A 104 2.75 1.82 9.27
CA PHE A 104 3.06 3.13 8.67
C PHE A 104 3.79 3.06 7.34
N SER A 105 4.53 1.99 7.09
CA SER A 105 5.35 1.84 5.88
C SER A 105 4.68 0.90 4.89
N ASN A 106 4.18 1.45 3.79
CA ASN A 106 3.60 0.67 2.70
C ASN A 106 4.57 0.58 1.53
N LEU A 107 4.98 -0.64 1.22
CA LEU A 107 5.91 -0.97 0.16
C LEU A 107 5.15 -1.50 -1.06
N ARG A 108 5.26 -0.81 -2.19
CA ARG A 108 4.62 -1.17 -3.45
C ARG A 108 5.67 -1.24 -4.58
N PRO A 109 6.25 -2.42 -4.85
CA PRO A 109 7.18 -2.58 -5.95
C PRO A 109 6.43 -2.65 -7.28
N ALA A 110 6.91 -1.91 -8.27
CA ALA A 110 6.45 -1.96 -9.66
C ALA A 110 7.61 -2.36 -10.55
N ARG A 111 7.54 -3.55 -11.12
CA ARG A 111 8.61 -4.11 -11.94
C ARG A 111 8.05 -4.71 -13.23
N ILE A 112 8.67 -4.34 -14.37
CA ILE A 112 8.46 -5.05 -15.63
C ILE A 112 9.42 -6.24 -15.64
N TYR A 113 8.86 -7.45 -15.61
CA TYR A 113 9.67 -8.68 -15.63
C TYR A 113 10.13 -9.01 -17.05
N PRO A 114 11.37 -9.52 -17.23
CA PRO A 114 11.86 -9.96 -18.52
C PRO A 114 10.90 -10.95 -19.18
N GLY A 115 10.51 -10.65 -20.42
CA GLY A 115 9.55 -11.44 -21.20
C GLY A 115 8.09 -10.98 -21.05
N LEU A 116 7.79 -10.01 -20.16
CA LEU A 116 6.45 -9.43 -19.99
C LEU A 116 6.36 -7.98 -20.47
N GLU A 117 7.39 -7.47 -21.16
CA GLU A 117 7.44 -6.08 -21.64
C GLU A 117 6.27 -5.74 -22.57
N ALA A 118 5.81 -6.72 -23.35
CA ALA A 118 4.67 -6.56 -24.25
C ALA A 118 3.32 -6.33 -23.55
N LEU A 119 3.22 -6.60 -22.26
CA LEU A 119 2.01 -6.29 -21.47
C LEU A 119 1.98 -4.82 -21.06
N SER A 120 3.13 -4.15 -21.03
CA SER A 120 3.22 -2.75 -20.63
C SER A 120 2.56 -1.83 -21.68
N PRO A 121 1.77 -0.83 -21.25
CA PRO A 121 1.23 0.20 -22.14
C PRO A 121 2.27 1.24 -22.55
N LEU A 122 3.48 1.17 -22.00
CA LEU A 122 4.57 2.07 -22.35
C LEU A 122 5.10 1.76 -23.75
N ARG A 123 5.77 2.73 -24.34
CA ARG A 123 6.55 2.49 -25.57
C ARG A 123 7.55 1.36 -25.31
N GLU A 124 7.79 0.54 -26.33
CA GLU A 124 8.64 -0.65 -26.23
C GLU A 124 10.05 -0.33 -25.72
N ASP A 125 10.67 0.75 -26.21
CA ASP A 125 12.00 1.19 -25.77
C ASP A 125 12.05 1.58 -24.28
N ILE A 126 10.94 2.11 -23.73
CA ILE A 126 10.81 2.43 -22.32
C ILE A 126 10.54 1.16 -21.49
N ALA A 127 9.63 0.30 -21.95
CA ALA A 127 9.33 -0.95 -21.26
C ALA A 127 10.56 -1.86 -21.14
N GLN A 128 11.43 -1.88 -22.17
CA GLN A 128 12.68 -2.64 -22.19
C GLN A 128 13.84 -2.00 -21.39
N SER A 129 13.66 -0.80 -20.84
CA SER A 129 14.74 -0.09 -20.12
C SER A 129 15.07 -0.68 -18.73
N GLY A 130 14.38 -1.73 -18.30
CA GLY A 130 14.62 -2.37 -17.00
C GLY A 130 13.92 -1.67 -15.85
N VAL A 131 12.61 -1.40 -15.99
CA VAL A 131 11.78 -0.74 -14.99
C VAL A 131 11.68 -1.60 -13.72
N ASP A 132 12.17 -1.06 -12.61
CA ASP A 132 12.09 -1.65 -11.27
C ASP A 132 12.07 -0.51 -10.23
N VAL A 133 10.89 -0.09 -9.83
CA VAL A 133 10.63 1.02 -8.91
C VAL A 133 9.98 0.50 -7.64
N LEU A 134 10.45 0.95 -6.48
CA LEU A 134 9.79 0.70 -5.20
C LEU A 134 9.17 2.00 -4.68
N VAL A 135 7.86 2.05 -4.59
CA VAL A 135 7.17 3.15 -3.90
C VAL A 135 7.11 2.83 -2.41
N VAL A 136 7.65 3.71 -1.58
CA VAL A 136 7.59 3.69 -0.12
C VAL A 136 6.64 4.79 0.31
N ARG A 137 5.41 4.39 0.64
CA ARG A 137 4.28 5.27 0.99
C ARG A 137 4.10 5.31 2.50
N GLU A 138 4.07 6.51 3.08
CA GLU A 138 3.58 6.69 4.44
C GLU A 138 2.07 6.38 4.47
N LEU A 139 1.60 5.58 5.44
CA LEU A 139 0.26 4.99 5.37
C LEU A 139 -0.68 5.37 6.50
N THR A 140 -0.19 5.88 7.64
CA THR A 140 -0.99 6.08 8.86
C THR A 140 -1.20 7.54 9.25
N SER A 141 -0.75 8.48 8.41
CA SER A 141 -0.85 9.92 8.65
C SER A 141 -1.38 10.67 7.42
N GLY A 142 -1.18 11.98 7.37
CA GLY A 142 -1.57 12.82 6.25
C GLY A 142 -3.07 13.09 6.18
N ILE A 143 -3.56 13.35 4.97
CA ILE A 143 -4.95 13.79 4.75
C ILE A 143 -5.97 12.69 5.04
N TYR A 144 -5.58 11.40 4.96
CA TYR A 144 -6.49 10.28 5.23
C TYR A 144 -6.81 10.13 6.73
N PHE A 145 -5.91 10.57 7.62
CA PHE A 145 -6.04 10.44 9.06
C PHE A 145 -6.08 11.78 9.81
N GLY A 146 -5.68 12.87 9.15
CA GLY A 146 -5.61 14.20 9.75
C GLY A 146 -6.97 14.69 10.27
N GLN A 147 -6.93 15.45 11.35
CA GLN A 147 -8.09 16.10 11.97
C GLN A 147 -7.79 17.60 12.15
N PRO A 148 -8.81 18.48 12.11
CA PRO A 148 -10.23 18.20 11.90
C PRO A 148 -10.54 17.86 10.44
N LYS A 149 -11.65 17.16 10.19
CA LYS A 149 -12.28 16.97 8.88
C LYS A 149 -13.78 16.99 9.02
N GLY A 150 -14.49 17.44 8.02
CA GLY A 150 -15.93 17.53 8.12
C GLY A 150 -16.60 18.26 6.96
N ARG A 151 -17.89 18.48 7.18
CA ARG A 151 -18.75 19.33 6.33
C ARG A 151 -19.44 20.34 7.23
N GLU A 152 -19.49 21.57 6.84
CA GLU A 152 -20.08 22.68 7.58
C GLU A 152 -20.85 23.61 6.61
N GLY A 153 -21.74 24.44 7.14
CA GLY A 153 -22.61 25.32 6.35
C GLY A 153 -23.90 24.65 5.93
N GLU A 154 -24.74 25.40 5.21
CA GLU A 154 -26.03 24.95 4.69
C GLU A 154 -26.25 25.49 3.26
N GLY A 155 -27.00 24.75 2.42
CA GLY A 155 -27.32 25.15 1.06
C GLY A 155 -26.07 25.33 0.18
N GLU A 156 -25.98 26.46 -0.53
CA GLU A 156 -24.85 26.74 -1.41
C GLU A 156 -23.58 27.17 -0.67
N GLU A 157 -23.69 27.49 0.62
CA GLU A 157 -22.56 27.83 1.50
C GLU A 157 -22.00 26.59 2.23
N GLU A 158 -22.52 25.39 1.93
CA GLU A 158 -21.97 24.14 2.46
C GLU A 158 -20.57 23.89 1.88
N PHE A 159 -19.61 23.60 2.76
CA PHE A 159 -18.25 23.24 2.36
C PHE A 159 -17.75 22.02 3.12
N ALA A 160 -16.79 21.31 2.54
CA ALA A 160 -16.12 20.17 3.15
C ALA A 160 -14.61 20.45 3.25
N PHE A 161 -13.98 19.91 4.29
CA PHE A 161 -12.54 20.05 4.50
C PHE A 161 -11.92 18.79 5.08
N ASP A 162 -10.68 18.53 4.64
CA ASP A 162 -9.79 17.50 5.16
C ASP A 162 -8.44 18.10 5.53
N THR A 163 -7.88 17.74 6.67
CA THR A 163 -6.61 18.26 7.15
C THR A 163 -5.45 17.35 6.77
N MET A 164 -4.51 17.86 5.99
CA MET A 164 -3.21 17.22 5.79
C MET A 164 -2.26 17.61 6.94
N ARG A 165 -1.84 16.63 7.73
CA ARG A 165 -0.93 16.84 8.85
C ARG A 165 0.15 15.77 8.90
N TYR A 166 1.40 16.20 9.12
CA TYR A 166 2.56 15.35 9.36
C TYR A 166 3.40 15.92 10.48
N SER A 167 3.83 15.06 11.41
CA SER A 167 4.86 15.37 12.39
C SER A 167 6.25 15.00 11.88
N LYS A 168 7.30 15.58 12.46
CA LYS A 168 8.69 15.19 12.15
C LYS A 168 8.95 13.70 12.40
N ARG A 169 8.34 13.11 13.43
CA ARG A 169 8.48 11.69 13.76
C ARG A 169 7.92 10.81 12.64
N GLU A 170 6.71 11.11 12.16
CA GLU A 170 6.05 10.35 11.10
C GLU A 170 6.84 10.40 9.79
N ILE A 171 7.36 11.60 9.43
CA ILE A 171 8.19 11.75 8.23
C ILE A 171 9.52 10.99 8.40
N ARG A 172 10.17 11.12 9.56
CA ARG A 172 11.47 10.50 9.81
C ARG A 172 11.41 8.98 9.68
N ARG A 173 10.44 8.32 10.30
CA ARG A 173 10.31 6.85 10.28
C ARG A 173 10.11 6.30 8.87
N ILE A 174 9.31 6.96 8.04
CA ILE A 174 9.11 6.51 6.66
C ILE A 174 10.31 6.85 5.77
N ALA A 175 11.01 7.97 6.02
CA ALA A 175 12.25 8.28 5.33
C ALA A 175 13.32 7.22 5.64
N VAL A 176 13.52 6.85 6.91
CA VAL A 176 14.44 5.77 7.30
C VAL A 176 14.12 4.48 6.53
N ALA A 177 12.85 4.05 6.50
CA ALA A 177 12.45 2.86 5.76
C ALA A 177 12.79 2.95 4.26
N ALA A 178 12.64 4.13 3.64
CA ALA A 178 12.99 4.35 2.24
C ALA A 178 14.51 4.30 1.99
N PHE A 179 15.31 4.90 2.87
CA PHE A 179 16.77 4.87 2.76
C PHE A 179 17.34 3.46 2.98
N GLU A 180 16.84 2.72 3.97
CA GLU A 180 17.21 1.31 4.20
C GLU A 180 16.82 0.40 3.02
N ALA A 181 15.68 0.66 2.39
CA ALA A 181 15.28 -0.03 1.17
C ALA A 181 16.25 0.30 0.01
N ALA A 182 16.63 1.56 -0.16
CA ALA A 182 17.54 2.01 -1.21
C ALA A 182 18.94 1.40 -1.07
N GLN A 183 19.45 1.25 0.16
CA GLN A 183 20.74 0.58 0.42
C GLN A 183 20.76 -0.89 -0.07
N LYS A 184 19.61 -1.55 -0.08
CA LYS A 184 19.45 -2.93 -0.57
C LYS A 184 19.16 -3.00 -2.07
N ARG A 185 19.08 -1.85 -2.75
CA ARG A 185 18.74 -1.70 -4.16
C ARG A 185 19.84 -0.91 -4.91
N ARG A 186 19.46 0.11 -5.67
CA ARG A 186 20.40 0.88 -6.50
C ARG A 186 20.99 2.11 -5.80
N GLY A 187 20.63 2.34 -4.54
CA GLY A 187 21.18 3.42 -3.72
C GLY A 187 20.64 4.80 -4.05
N LYS A 188 19.38 4.92 -4.50
CA LYS A 188 18.75 6.21 -4.80
C LYS A 188 17.37 6.34 -4.18
N VAL A 189 17.13 7.44 -3.46
CA VAL A 189 15.81 7.86 -2.97
C VAL A 189 15.36 9.10 -3.73
N THR A 190 14.20 9.02 -4.38
CA THR A 190 13.52 10.19 -4.95
C THR A 190 12.35 10.56 -4.04
N SER A 191 12.49 11.64 -3.29
CA SER A 191 11.45 12.17 -2.39
C SER A 191 10.43 12.97 -3.18
N VAL A 192 9.17 12.52 -3.16
CA VAL A 192 8.06 13.13 -3.89
C VAL A 192 7.28 14.07 -3.00
N ASP A 193 7.18 15.34 -3.40
CA ASP A 193 6.56 16.37 -2.59
C ASP A 193 5.82 17.46 -3.43
N LYS A 194 5.25 18.45 -2.76
CA LYS A 194 4.71 19.70 -3.37
C LYS A 194 5.20 20.91 -2.57
N ALA A 195 6.51 20.96 -2.27
CA ALA A 195 7.12 21.95 -1.37
C ALA A 195 7.05 23.39 -1.88
N ASN A 196 6.78 23.59 -3.18
CA ASN A 196 6.52 24.94 -3.73
C ASN A 196 5.17 25.53 -3.27
N VAL A 197 4.25 24.71 -2.73
CA VAL A 197 2.91 25.15 -2.31
C VAL A 197 2.62 24.77 -0.84
N LEU A 198 2.90 23.52 -0.44
CA LEU A 198 2.43 22.96 0.84
C LEU A 198 3.50 23.05 1.94
N LEU A 199 3.12 23.55 3.12
CA LEU A 199 3.98 23.59 4.31
C LEU A 199 4.34 22.19 4.80
N THR A 200 3.42 21.23 4.71
CA THR A 200 3.67 19.82 5.06
C THR A 200 4.76 19.22 4.17
N SER A 201 4.77 19.55 2.88
CA SER A 201 5.81 19.12 1.95
C SER A 201 7.17 19.80 2.18
N ARG A 202 7.18 21.03 2.68
CA ARG A 202 8.44 21.69 3.11
C ARG A 202 9.06 20.97 4.29
N LEU A 203 8.25 20.69 5.33
CA LEU A 203 8.72 19.89 6.47
C LEU A 203 9.17 18.49 6.04
N TRP A 204 8.45 17.87 5.10
CA TRP A 204 8.80 16.57 4.52
C TRP A 204 10.21 16.59 3.93
N ARG A 205 10.48 17.58 3.09
CA ARG A 205 11.79 17.76 2.45
C ARG A 205 12.92 17.99 3.48
N GLU A 206 12.70 18.89 4.44
CA GLU A 206 13.64 19.17 5.52
C GLU A 206 14.03 17.89 6.29
N ILE A 207 13.06 17.06 6.65
CA ILE A 207 13.32 15.83 7.38
C ILE A 207 13.95 14.74 6.50
N ALA A 208 13.57 14.64 5.24
CA ALA A 208 14.25 13.72 4.31
C ALA A 208 15.73 14.09 4.13
N GLU A 209 16.06 15.39 4.04
CA GLU A 209 17.44 15.89 4.01
C GLU A 209 18.21 15.65 5.33
N GLU A 210 17.50 15.72 6.49
CA GLU A 210 18.11 15.37 7.78
C GLU A 210 18.49 13.88 7.83
N VAL A 211 17.56 12.98 7.43
CA VAL A 211 17.78 11.53 7.41
C VAL A 211 18.87 11.15 6.43
N ALA A 212 18.94 11.78 5.25
CA ALA A 212 19.96 11.50 4.24
C ALA A 212 21.39 11.61 4.76
N LYS A 213 21.65 12.43 5.80
CA LYS A 213 22.99 12.58 6.40
C LYS A 213 23.47 11.30 7.07
N ASP A 214 22.55 10.45 7.52
CA ASP A 214 22.85 9.15 8.16
C ASP A 214 23.10 8.04 7.12
N TYR A 215 22.81 8.31 5.82
CA TYR A 215 22.92 7.37 4.70
C TYR A 215 23.78 7.94 3.55
N PRO A 216 25.09 8.18 3.78
CA PRO A 216 25.97 8.86 2.81
C PRO A 216 26.21 8.07 1.51
N ASP A 217 25.85 6.80 1.49
CA ASP A 217 25.88 5.88 0.36
C ASP A 217 24.62 5.89 -0.50
N VAL A 218 23.59 6.66 -0.10
CA VAL A 218 22.32 6.77 -0.81
C VAL A 218 22.13 8.18 -1.37
N GLU A 219 21.91 8.29 -2.68
CA GLU A 219 21.57 9.55 -3.34
C GLU A 219 20.15 9.98 -2.97
N LEU A 220 19.98 11.24 -2.54
CA LEU A 220 18.67 11.86 -2.35
C LEU A 220 18.38 12.88 -3.45
N GLU A 221 17.27 12.72 -4.14
CA GLU A 221 16.70 13.68 -5.08
C GLU A 221 15.28 14.08 -4.65
N HIS A 222 14.89 15.33 -4.92
CA HIS A 222 13.53 15.80 -4.70
C HIS A 222 12.81 16.05 -6.03
N ILE A 223 11.56 15.63 -6.12
CA ILE A 223 10.72 15.88 -7.28
C ILE A 223 9.32 16.32 -6.85
N TYR A 224 8.75 17.32 -7.54
CA TYR A 224 7.34 17.66 -7.32
C TYR A 224 6.44 16.59 -7.89
N ILE A 225 5.33 16.29 -7.21
CA ILE A 225 4.40 15.20 -7.57
C ILE A 225 3.92 15.33 -9.03
N ASP A 226 3.59 16.53 -9.49
CA ASP A 226 3.15 16.76 -10.87
C ASP A 226 4.24 16.47 -11.91
N ASN A 227 5.52 16.72 -11.59
CA ASN A 227 6.62 16.31 -12.44
C ASN A 227 6.90 14.81 -12.30
N ALA A 228 6.75 14.21 -11.11
CA ALA A 228 6.95 12.79 -10.89
C ALA A 228 6.05 11.95 -11.80
N THR A 229 4.76 12.26 -11.88
CA THR A 229 3.80 11.56 -12.75
C THR A 229 4.20 11.63 -14.23
N MET A 230 4.67 12.79 -14.70
CA MET A 230 5.18 12.91 -16.08
C MET A 230 6.46 12.08 -16.30
N GLN A 231 7.38 12.08 -15.34
CA GLN A 231 8.66 11.40 -15.46
C GLN A 231 8.53 9.88 -15.34
N ILE A 232 7.57 9.38 -14.56
CA ILE A 232 7.23 7.95 -14.47
C ILE A 232 6.86 7.41 -15.85
N MET A 233 6.05 8.13 -16.62
CA MET A 233 5.68 7.72 -17.98
C MET A 233 6.80 7.89 -19.00
N LYS A 234 7.66 8.90 -18.81
CA LYS A 234 8.71 9.27 -19.77
C LYS A 234 9.99 8.45 -19.61
N ASN A 235 10.42 8.22 -18.39
CA ASN A 235 11.68 7.53 -18.05
C ASN A 235 11.59 6.89 -16.66
N PRO A 236 10.80 5.84 -16.48
CA PRO A 236 10.62 5.19 -15.18
C PRO A 236 11.91 4.57 -14.62
N ALA A 237 12.84 4.16 -15.47
CA ALA A 237 14.10 3.54 -15.06
C ALA A 237 15.03 4.47 -14.26
N GLN A 238 14.79 5.79 -14.28
CA GLN A 238 15.53 6.75 -13.44
C GLN A 238 15.22 6.63 -11.94
N PHE A 239 14.07 6.05 -11.58
CA PHE A 239 13.62 5.90 -10.20
C PHE A 239 14.03 4.56 -9.63
N ASP A 240 14.51 4.55 -8.39
CA ASP A 240 14.79 3.34 -7.62
C ASP A 240 13.79 3.21 -6.46
N VAL A 241 13.92 4.04 -5.44
CA VAL A 241 12.96 4.13 -4.34
C VAL A 241 12.30 5.51 -4.37
N MET A 242 10.97 5.53 -4.43
CA MET A 242 10.18 6.76 -4.38
C MET A 242 9.57 6.91 -2.98
N LEU A 243 10.07 7.87 -2.21
CA LEU A 243 9.56 8.20 -0.88
C LEU A 243 8.39 9.16 -1.00
N CYS A 244 7.20 8.73 -0.57
CA CYS A 244 5.95 9.44 -0.77
C CYS A 244 5.12 9.60 0.50
N SER A 245 4.47 10.77 0.64
CA SER A 245 3.37 10.95 1.60
C SER A 245 2.16 10.09 1.24
N ASN A 246 1.20 9.95 2.16
CA ASN A 246 0.08 9.03 2.01
C ASN A 246 -0.68 9.21 0.68
N LEU A 247 -1.22 10.39 0.42
CA LEU A 247 -1.98 10.67 -0.81
C LEU A 247 -1.12 10.58 -2.07
N PHE A 248 0.08 11.16 -2.06
CA PHE A 248 0.97 11.12 -3.23
C PHE A 248 1.45 9.71 -3.52
N GLY A 249 1.73 8.92 -2.48
CA GLY A 249 2.13 7.53 -2.63
C GLY A 249 1.02 6.65 -3.20
N ASP A 250 -0.24 6.93 -2.89
CA ASP A 250 -1.39 6.27 -3.48
C ASP A 250 -1.42 6.48 -5.00
N ILE A 251 -1.42 7.74 -5.42
CA ILE A 251 -1.48 8.13 -6.84
C ILE A 251 -0.26 7.58 -7.62
N VAL A 252 0.94 7.78 -7.08
CA VAL A 252 2.20 7.35 -7.73
C VAL A 252 2.28 5.84 -7.86
N SER A 253 1.86 5.10 -6.83
CA SER A 253 1.93 3.64 -6.89
C SER A 253 0.92 3.04 -7.88
N ASP A 254 -0.26 3.63 -8.01
CA ASP A 254 -1.25 3.19 -9.00
C ASP A 254 -0.81 3.50 -10.43
N GLU A 255 -0.16 4.65 -10.64
CA GLU A 255 0.47 4.96 -11.92
C GLU A 255 1.61 3.98 -12.24
N CYS A 256 2.47 3.69 -11.26
CA CYS A 256 3.52 2.69 -11.41
C CYS A 256 2.96 1.28 -11.69
N ALA A 257 1.79 0.96 -11.11
CA ALA A 257 1.06 -0.26 -11.38
C ALA A 257 0.76 -0.44 -12.86
N MET A 258 0.22 0.60 -13.47
CA MET A 258 -0.17 0.56 -14.88
C MET A 258 1.03 0.37 -15.81
N MET A 259 2.25 0.78 -15.42
CA MET A 259 3.46 0.52 -16.20
C MET A 259 3.74 -0.97 -16.39
N THR A 260 3.35 -1.81 -15.44
CA THR A 260 3.57 -3.27 -15.51
C THR A 260 2.56 -3.98 -16.41
N GLY A 261 1.50 -3.28 -16.83
CA GLY A 261 0.44 -3.81 -17.67
C GLY A 261 -0.71 -4.47 -16.92
N SER A 262 -0.60 -4.68 -15.61
CA SER A 262 -1.68 -5.22 -14.79
C SER A 262 -1.52 -4.86 -13.32
N MET A 263 -2.58 -4.34 -12.71
CA MET A 263 -2.64 -4.13 -11.25
C MET A 263 -2.53 -5.45 -10.46
N GLY A 264 -2.96 -6.57 -11.04
CA GLY A 264 -2.86 -7.89 -10.43
C GLY A 264 -1.42 -8.39 -10.23
N LEU A 265 -0.43 -7.79 -10.92
CA LEU A 265 0.98 -8.13 -10.77
C LEU A 265 1.69 -7.39 -9.61
N LEU A 266 0.97 -6.56 -8.87
CA LEU A 266 1.56 -5.73 -7.83
C LEU A 266 1.26 -6.27 -6.43
N PRO A 267 2.29 -6.62 -5.67
CA PRO A 267 2.15 -6.85 -4.24
C PRO A 267 2.18 -5.53 -3.47
N SER A 268 1.55 -5.53 -2.31
CA SER A 268 1.60 -4.45 -1.33
C SER A 268 1.92 -5.04 0.04
N ALA A 269 2.91 -4.48 0.72
CA ALA A 269 3.25 -4.84 2.09
C ALA A 269 3.14 -3.60 2.98
N SER A 270 2.28 -3.66 4.00
CA SER A 270 2.16 -2.60 5.00
C SER A 270 2.80 -3.09 6.30
N MET A 271 3.81 -2.38 6.81
CA MET A 271 4.65 -2.84 7.91
C MET A 271 4.78 -1.80 9.01
N ASN A 272 5.00 -2.28 10.24
CA ASN A 272 5.37 -1.45 11.39
C ASN A 272 6.88 -1.53 11.72
N GLU A 273 7.30 -0.85 12.77
CA GLU A 273 8.71 -0.83 13.21
C GLU A 273 9.20 -2.19 13.72
N ASP A 274 8.30 -3.03 14.26
CA ASP A 274 8.63 -4.34 14.83
C ASP A 274 8.73 -5.44 13.76
N GLY A 275 8.44 -5.12 12.49
CA GLY A 275 8.44 -6.07 11.38
C GLY A 275 7.13 -6.84 11.21
N PHE A 276 6.08 -6.56 12.00
CA PHE A 276 4.75 -7.07 11.74
C PHE A 276 4.20 -6.46 10.45
N GLY A 277 3.57 -7.29 9.62
CA GLY A 277 3.11 -6.83 8.31
C GLY A 277 1.75 -7.41 7.88
N LEU A 278 1.05 -6.59 7.07
CA LEU A 278 -0.13 -6.97 6.29
C LEU A 278 0.28 -7.01 4.82
N TYR A 279 0.08 -8.17 4.20
CA TYR A 279 0.47 -8.45 2.83
C TYR A 279 -0.77 -8.69 1.98
N GLU A 280 -0.90 -7.93 0.89
CA GLU A 280 -2.09 -7.93 0.04
C GLU A 280 -1.71 -7.71 -1.44
N PRO A 281 -2.53 -8.14 -2.41
CA PRO A 281 -2.45 -7.63 -3.76
C PRO A 281 -2.86 -6.15 -3.78
N ALA A 282 -2.27 -5.33 -4.65
CA ALA A 282 -2.62 -3.90 -4.75
C ALA A 282 -3.96 -3.64 -5.47
N GLY A 283 -4.58 -4.66 -6.04
CA GLY A 283 -5.84 -4.57 -6.78
C GLY A 283 -7.08 -4.50 -5.88
N GLY A 284 -8.20 -4.04 -6.47
CA GLY A 284 -9.51 -4.04 -5.82
C GLY A 284 -10.19 -5.40 -5.77
N SER A 285 -11.41 -5.45 -5.23
CA SER A 285 -12.20 -6.68 -5.07
C SER A 285 -12.82 -7.22 -6.36
N ALA A 286 -12.84 -6.44 -7.45
CA ALA A 286 -13.35 -6.80 -8.77
C ALA A 286 -14.62 -7.67 -8.72
N PRO A 287 -15.72 -7.18 -8.14
CA PRO A 287 -16.92 -7.99 -7.88
C PRO A 287 -17.60 -8.48 -9.16
N ASP A 288 -17.36 -7.84 -10.28
CA ASP A 288 -17.88 -8.17 -11.61
C ASP A 288 -17.32 -9.48 -12.17
N ILE A 289 -16.11 -9.88 -11.76
CA ILE A 289 -15.47 -11.14 -12.17
C ILE A 289 -15.34 -12.16 -11.05
N ALA A 290 -15.84 -11.86 -9.86
CA ALA A 290 -15.79 -12.76 -8.70
C ALA A 290 -16.50 -14.09 -8.99
N GLY A 291 -15.89 -15.22 -8.61
CA GLY A 291 -16.44 -16.58 -8.83
C GLY A 291 -16.23 -17.11 -10.25
N GLN A 292 -15.59 -16.36 -11.14
CA GLN A 292 -15.37 -16.80 -12.53
C GLN A 292 -14.01 -17.51 -12.72
N GLY A 293 -13.11 -17.44 -11.76
CA GLY A 293 -11.77 -18.05 -11.85
C GLY A 293 -10.88 -17.44 -12.94
N ILE A 294 -11.09 -16.15 -13.26
CA ILE A 294 -10.36 -15.43 -14.32
C ILE A 294 -9.56 -14.24 -13.76
N ALA A 295 -9.59 -14.01 -12.46
CA ALA A 295 -8.79 -12.98 -11.81
C ALA A 295 -7.31 -13.29 -11.96
N ASN A 296 -6.54 -12.28 -12.45
CA ASN A 296 -5.13 -12.40 -12.70
C ASN A 296 -4.41 -11.08 -12.39
#